data_f344f9f8f5e46ef15f0d59f83652680b
#
_entry.id   f344f9f8f5e46ef15f0d59f83652680b
#
_cell.length_a   1.000
_cell.length_b   1.000
_cell.length_c   1.000
_cell.angle_alpha   90.00
_cell.angle_beta   90.00
_cell.angle_gamma   90.00
#
_symmetry.space_group_name_H-M   'P 1'
#
loop_
_entity.id
_entity.type
_entity.pdbx_description
1 polymer ?
#
loop_
_entity_poly.entity_id
_entity_poly.type
_entity_poly.pdbx_seq_one_letter_code
_entity_poly.pdbx_strand_id
1 'polypeptide(L)'
;MNAKILRLNKAGIPVSWLTREETATLLVKDLVIWSLGDTVMEIRGGYNRQGIRSILRLPSIVACGGKVHKDNYDPPLENKFLFRRDKNLCLYCGGEFAWGDLSRDHVIPISGGGHDIWTNVVTSCRRCNNRKADRTPDQANMELLAVPFVPNQYEFLYLSNHAVLADQMEFLSARFSRHIQIS
;
A
#
# COMPACT_ATOMS: atom_id res chain seq x y z
N MET A 1 -9.01 13.42 -9.23
CA MET A 1 -8.52 12.17 -8.64
C MET A 1 -9.60 11.67 -7.68
N ASN A 2 -10.02 10.41 -7.80
CA ASN A 2 -10.99 9.85 -6.85
C ASN A 2 -10.23 9.42 -5.59
N ALA A 3 -10.24 10.26 -4.55
CA ALA A 3 -9.71 9.90 -3.25
C ALA A 3 -10.45 8.66 -2.72
N LYS A 4 -9.69 7.67 -2.26
CA LYS A 4 -10.23 6.48 -1.59
C LYS A 4 -10.34 6.73 -0.09
N ILE A 5 -11.26 6.04 0.56
CA ILE A 5 -11.48 6.12 1.99
C ILE A 5 -10.81 4.92 2.67
N LEU A 6 -10.05 5.17 3.74
CA LEU A 6 -9.41 4.11 4.48
C LEU A 6 -10.42 3.40 5.38
N ARG A 7 -10.55 2.09 5.19
CA ARG A 7 -11.37 1.24 6.05
C ARG A 7 -10.55 0.61 7.15
N LEU A 8 -11.01 0.79 8.37
CA LEU A 8 -10.51 0.12 9.55
C LEU A 8 -11.51 -0.94 10.05
N ASN A 9 -11.03 -1.88 10.82
CA ASN A 9 -11.88 -2.72 11.65
C ASN A 9 -12.28 -1.95 12.93
N LYS A 10 -13.14 -2.55 13.76
CA LYS A 10 -13.59 -1.95 15.03
C LYS A 10 -12.46 -1.64 16.02
N ALA A 11 -11.32 -2.34 15.91
CA ALA A 11 -10.14 -2.13 16.77
C ALA A 11 -9.17 -1.07 16.20
N GLY A 12 -9.50 -0.41 15.08
CA GLY A 12 -8.64 0.60 14.48
C GLY A 12 -7.53 0.04 13.60
N ILE A 13 -7.55 -1.25 13.25
CA ILE A 13 -6.57 -1.84 12.35
C ILE A 13 -7.02 -1.60 10.90
N PRO A 14 -6.18 -1.04 10.01
CA PRO A 14 -6.55 -0.78 8.64
C PRO A 14 -6.70 -2.09 7.85
N VAL A 15 -7.76 -2.17 7.03
CA VAL A 15 -8.15 -3.40 6.33
C VAL A 15 -8.06 -3.25 4.83
N SER A 16 -8.60 -2.16 4.28
CA SER A 16 -8.70 -1.96 2.83
C SER A 16 -8.97 -0.50 2.48
N TRP A 17 -8.91 -0.21 1.20
CA TRP A 17 -9.41 1.03 0.62
C TRP A 17 -10.83 0.84 0.10
N LEU A 18 -11.70 1.81 0.37
CA LEU A 18 -13.07 1.86 -0.14
C LEU A 18 -13.19 2.94 -1.21
N THR A 19 -14.05 2.69 -2.17
CA THR A 19 -14.58 3.73 -3.05
C THR A 19 -15.59 4.60 -2.30
N ARG A 20 -15.98 5.72 -2.88
CA ARG A 20 -17.00 6.58 -2.30
C ARG A 20 -18.37 5.90 -2.26
N GLU A 21 -18.71 5.10 -3.27
CA GLU A 21 -19.96 4.37 -3.37
C GLU A 21 -20.08 3.29 -2.31
N GLU A 22 -19.00 2.55 -2.06
CA GLU A 22 -18.90 1.57 -0.98
C GLU A 22 -19.03 2.25 0.38
N THR A 23 -18.35 3.38 0.59
CA THR A 23 -18.42 4.13 1.85
C THR A 23 -19.81 4.71 2.09
N ALA A 24 -20.44 5.29 1.07
CA ALA A 24 -21.80 5.79 1.15
C ALA A 24 -22.78 4.67 1.52
N THR A 25 -22.61 3.48 0.93
CA THR A 25 -23.43 2.30 1.25
C THR A 25 -23.28 1.89 2.71
N LEU A 26 -22.06 1.91 3.25
CA LEU A 26 -21.80 1.56 4.65
C LEU A 26 -22.40 2.58 5.60
N LEU A 27 -22.30 3.87 5.29
CA LEU A 27 -22.90 4.94 6.09
C LEU A 27 -24.44 4.89 6.11
N VAL A 28 -25.05 4.71 4.93
CA VAL A 28 -26.53 4.64 4.81
C VAL A 28 -27.09 3.39 5.51
N LYS A 29 -26.33 2.29 5.56
CA LYS A 29 -26.71 1.06 6.26
C LYS A 29 -26.35 1.05 7.74
N ASP A 30 -25.83 2.16 8.28
CA ASP A 30 -25.39 2.28 9.68
C ASP A 30 -24.37 1.21 10.11
N LEU A 31 -23.47 0.85 9.17
CA LEU A 31 -22.42 -0.13 9.39
C LEU A 31 -21.07 0.48 9.80
N VAL A 32 -20.98 1.80 9.81
CA VAL A 32 -19.82 2.55 10.30
C VAL A 32 -19.98 2.76 11.80
N ILE A 33 -19.02 2.25 12.58
CA ILE A 33 -19.04 2.34 14.05
C ILE A 33 -18.52 3.70 14.51
N TRP A 34 -17.42 4.14 13.88
CA TRP A 34 -16.82 5.46 14.11
C TRP A 34 -16.04 5.89 12.87
N SER A 35 -15.72 7.17 12.79
CA SER A 35 -14.95 7.75 11.70
C SER A 35 -13.89 8.72 12.21
N LEU A 36 -12.87 8.97 11.41
CA LEU A 36 -11.78 9.87 11.72
C LEU A 36 -11.38 10.65 10.45
N GLY A 37 -10.72 11.78 10.65
CA GLY A 37 -10.22 12.63 9.57
C GLY A 37 -11.29 13.56 8.99
N ASP A 38 -10.87 14.32 7.99
CA ASP A 38 -11.69 15.36 7.38
C ASP A 38 -12.72 14.78 6.41
N THR A 39 -13.75 15.57 6.12
CA THR A 39 -14.71 15.25 5.07
C THR A 39 -14.04 15.41 3.71
N VAL A 40 -13.80 14.30 3.04
CA VAL A 40 -13.19 14.28 1.70
C VAL A 40 -14.18 14.53 0.57
N MET A 41 -15.47 14.30 0.84
CA MET A 41 -16.52 14.44 -0.17
C MET A 41 -17.89 14.62 0.46
N GLU A 42 -18.74 15.42 -0.20
CA GLU A 42 -20.17 15.49 0.07
C GLU A 42 -20.96 14.88 -1.09
N ILE A 43 -21.85 13.96 -0.78
CA ILE A 43 -22.85 13.46 -1.73
C ILE A 43 -24.16 14.15 -1.46
N ARG A 44 -24.68 14.83 -2.47
CA ARG A 44 -25.95 15.56 -2.37
C ARG A 44 -27.09 14.70 -2.91
N GLY A 45 -28.03 14.37 -2.04
CA GLY A 45 -29.24 13.61 -2.38
C GLY A 45 -30.40 14.50 -2.84
N GLY A 46 -31.60 13.96 -2.73
CA GLY A 46 -32.86 14.65 -3.03
C GLY A 46 -33.30 15.63 -1.93
N TYR A 47 -34.43 16.29 -2.17
CA TYR A 47 -35.08 17.20 -1.21
C TYR A 47 -36.14 16.45 -0.44
N ASN A 48 -36.25 16.73 0.87
CA ASN A 48 -37.34 16.26 1.71
C ASN A 48 -38.61 17.11 1.48
N ARG A 49 -39.70 16.74 2.16
CA ARG A 49 -40.99 17.50 2.06
C ARG A 49 -40.90 18.96 2.53
N GLN A 50 -39.86 19.31 3.28
CA GLN A 50 -39.61 20.67 3.78
C GLN A 50 -38.68 21.47 2.87
N GLY A 51 -38.29 20.93 1.69
CA GLY A 51 -37.36 21.57 0.77
C GLY A 51 -35.90 21.51 1.20
N ILE A 52 -35.56 20.72 2.22
CA ILE A 52 -34.19 20.56 2.70
C ILE A 52 -33.52 19.43 1.91
N ARG A 53 -32.38 19.75 1.31
CA ARG A 53 -31.57 18.77 0.55
C ARG A 53 -30.79 17.87 1.51
N SER A 54 -30.84 16.57 1.29
CA SER A 54 -30.02 15.63 2.04
C SER A 54 -28.55 15.72 1.60
N ILE A 55 -27.64 15.68 2.56
CA ILE A 55 -26.19 15.72 2.33
C ILE A 55 -25.58 14.59 3.14
N LEU A 56 -24.83 13.72 2.45
CA LEU A 56 -24.03 12.68 3.07
C LEU A 56 -22.56 13.09 2.98
N ARG A 57 -21.92 13.25 4.15
CA ARG A 57 -20.49 13.58 4.24
C ARG A 57 -19.67 12.30 4.39
N LEU A 58 -18.68 12.12 3.54
CA LEU A 58 -17.79 10.99 3.56
C LEU A 58 -16.47 11.38 4.26
N PRO A 59 -16.14 10.80 5.42
CA PRO A 59 -14.87 11.04 6.09
C PRO A 59 -13.76 10.28 5.36
N SER A 60 -12.51 10.69 5.59
CA SER A 60 -11.32 10.06 4.99
C SER A 60 -11.03 8.66 5.53
N ILE A 61 -11.45 8.38 6.79
CA ILE A 61 -11.22 7.12 7.49
C ILE A 61 -12.53 6.67 8.15
N VAL A 62 -12.90 5.40 7.94
CA VAL A 62 -14.10 4.79 8.56
C VAL A 62 -13.77 3.47 9.23
N ALA A 63 -14.28 3.25 10.42
CA ALA A 63 -14.18 1.96 11.10
C ALA A 63 -15.54 1.24 11.02
N CYS A 64 -15.46 -0.01 10.54
CA CYS A 64 -16.65 -0.83 10.32
C CYS A 64 -16.62 -2.09 11.18
N GLY A 65 -17.81 -2.61 11.52
CA GLY A 65 -17.95 -3.94 12.07
C GLY A 65 -17.53 -5.02 11.07
N GLY A 66 -17.29 -6.21 11.58
CA GLY A 66 -16.95 -7.38 10.78
C GLY A 66 -15.93 -8.28 11.48
N LYS A 67 -15.75 -9.49 10.95
CA LYS A 67 -14.71 -10.39 11.45
C LYS A 67 -13.35 -9.76 11.15
N VAL A 68 -12.52 -9.64 12.17
CA VAL A 68 -11.09 -9.42 12.00
C VAL A 68 -10.54 -10.73 11.47
N HIS A 69 -10.09 -10.78 10.22
CA HIS A 69 -9.24 -11.88 9.79
C HIS A 69 -7.98 -11.79 10.64
N LYS A 70 -7.91 -12.65 11.64
CA LYS A 70 -6.70 -12.90 12.40
C LYS A 70 -5.82 -13.81 11.55
N ASP A 71 -4.54 -13.59 11.74
CA ASP A 71 -3.47 -14.53 11.50
C ASP A 71 -3.01 -14.66 10.05
N ASN A 72 -1.74 -14.40 9.87
CA ASN A 72 -0.94 -14.45 8.65
C ASN A 72 -1.31 -13.39 7.61
N TYR A 73 -1.00 -12.13 7.96
CA TYR A 73 -0.97 -11.09 6.97
C TYR A 73 0.17 -11.41 5.98
N ASP A 74 -0.21 -11.86 4.79
CA ASP A 74 0.70 -12.16 3.68
C ASP A 74 0.35 -11.22 2.52
N PRO A 75 1.08 -10.10 2.36
CA PRO A 75 0.80 -9.15 1.30
C PRO A 75 1.16 -9.75 -0.07
N PRO A 76 0.28 -9.61 -1.09
CA PRO A 76 0.55 -10.11 -2.42
C PRO A 76 1.81 -9.48 -3.00
N LEU A 77 2.71 -10.33 -3.51
CA LEU A 77 3.97 -9.90 -4.14
C LEU A 77 3.75 -9.63 -5.64
N GLU A 78 3.51 -8.37 -5.97
CA GLU A 78 3.40 -7.89 -7.34
C GLU A 78 4.48 -6.82 -7.63
N ASN A 79 4.93 -6.72 -8.87
CA ASN A 79 5.96 -5.75 -9.26
C ASN A 79 5.58 -4.31 -8.92
N LYS A 80 4.28 -3.95 -9.04
CA LYS A 80 3.82 -2.58 -8.69
C LYS A 80 4.05 -2.22 -7.23
N PHE A 81 3.92 -3.19 -6.31
CA PHE A 81 4.15 -2.98 -4.89
C PHE A 81 5.62 -3.07 -4.55
N LEU A 82 6.36 -3.99 -5.20
CA LEU A 82 7.80 -4.14 -5.05
C LEU A 82 8.53 -2.86 -5.44
N PHE A 83 8.24 -2.33 -6.65
CA PHE A 83 8.91 -1.12 -7.13
C PHE A 83 8.56 0.11 -6.27
N ARG A 84 7.34 0.19 -5.75
CA ARG A 84 6.97 1.25 -4.79
C ARG A 84 7.64 1.07 -3.43
N ARG A 85 7.78 -0.16 -2.92
CA ARG A 85 8.52 -0.43 -1.68
C ARG A 85 9.94 0.13 -1.78
N ASP A 86 10.58 -0.10 -2.92
CA ASP A 86 11.94 0.30 -3.19
C ASP A 86 12.03 1.69 -3.86
N LYS A 87 10.94 2.50 -3.86
CA LYS A 87 10.86 3.87 -4.41
C LYS A 87 11.30 4.00 -5.86
N ASN A 88 11.07 2.98 -6.69
CA ASN A 88 11.55 2.87 -8.06
C ASN A 88 13.09 2.96 -8.20
N LEU A 89 13.83 2.69 -7.12
CA LEU A 89 15.29 2.65 -7.11
C LEU A 89 15.79 1.25 -7.45
N CYS A 90 16.84 1.19 -8.23
CA CYS A 90 17.62 -0.04 -8.39
C CYS A 90 18.42 -0.29 -7.12
N LEU A 91 18.18 -1.39 -6.41
CA LEU A 91 18.89 -1.69 -5.16
C LEU A 91 20.34 -2.18 -5.34
N TYR A 92 20.87 -2.12 -6.55
CA TYR A 92 22.28 -2.38 -6.83
C TYR A 92 23.07 -1.12 -7.20
N CYS A 93 22.51 -0.21 -8.00
CA CYS A 93 23.23 0.98 -8.42
C CYS A 93 22.68 2.29 -7.82
N GLY A 94 21.56 2.24 -7.07
CA GLY A 94 20.93 3.40 -6.45
C GLY A 94 20.24 4.36 -7.42
N GLY A 95 20.24 4.09 -8.72
CA GLY A 95 19.57 4.95 -9.70
C GLY A 95 18.07 4.79 -9.65
N GLU A 96 17.34 5.88 -9.88
CA GLU A 96 15.90 5.90 -10.07
C GLU A 96 15.56 5.65 -11.54
N PHE A 97 14.54 4.82 -11.79
CA PHE A 97 14.16 4.41 -13.14
C PHE A 97 12.66 4.46 -13.35
N ALA A 98 12.25 4.65 -14.61
CA ALA A 98 10.87 4.49 -15.01
C ALA A 98 10.42 3.02 -14.86
N TRP A 99 9.13 2.82 -14.64
CA TRP A 99 8.54 1.48 -14.47
C TRP A 99 8.99 0.47 -15.53
N GLY A 100 9.04 0.86 -16.79
CA GLY A 100 9.41 -0.02 -17.91
C GLY A 100 10.87 -0.50 -17.92
N ASP A 101 11.75 0.20 -17.19
CA ASP A 101 13.19 -0.10 -17.10
C ASP A 101 13.53 -0.88 -15.83
N LEU A 102 12.53 -1.11 -14.97
CA LEU A 102 12.67 -1.89 -13.75
C LEU A 102 12.30 -3.36 -13.98
N SER A 103 12.86 -4.20 -13.15
CA SER A 103 12.60 -5.63 -13.07
C SER A 103 12.67 -6.11 -11.63
N ARG A 104 11.94 -7.20 -11.34
CA ARG A 104 12.12 -7.98 -10.12
C ARG A 104 13.40 -8.81 -10.27
N ASP A 105 14.25 -8.75 -9.28
CA ASP A 105 15.43 -9.62 -9.19
C ASP A 105 15.40 -10.40 -7.87
N HIS A 106 15.82 -11.66 -7.93
CA HIS A 106 15.93 -12.54 -6.77
C HIS A 106 17.35 -12.45 -6.21
N VAL A 107 17.49 -11.97 -4.97
CA VAL A 107 18.81 -11.86 -4.29
C VAL A 107 19.53 -13.21 -4.31
N ILE A 108 18.86 -14.27 -3.87
CA ILE A 108 19.27 -15.65 -4.10
C ILE A 108 18.52 -16.12 -5.35
N PRO A 109 19.20 -16.46 -6.45
CA PRO A 109 18.55 -16.90 -7.67
C PRO A 109 17.66 -18.12 -7.48
N ILE A 110 16.58 -18.23 -8.25
CA ILE A 110 15.70 -19.42 -8.23
C ILE A 110 16.50 -20.69 -8.54
N SER A 111 17.40 -20.63 -9.49
CA SER A 111 18.34 -21.74 -9.85
C SER A 111 19.25 -22.13 -8.69
N GLY A 112 19.52 -21.22 -7.75
CA GLY A 112 20.29 -21.45 -6.53
C GLY A 112 19.45 -21.77 -5.29
N GLY A 113 18.14 -22.12 -5.45
CA GLY A 113 17.24 -22.46 -4.35
C GLY A 113 16.52 -21.26 -3.71
N GLY A 114 16.62 -20.08 -4.31
CA GLY A 114 15.86 -18.90 -3.86
C GLY A 114 14.37 -19.05 -4.15
N HIS A 115 13.55 -18.33 -3.40
CA HIS A 115 12.08 -18.30 -3.55
C HIS A 115 11.57 -16.93 -3.96
N ASP A 116 10.44 -16.89 -4.66
CA ASP A 116 9.75 -15.63 -5.02
C ASP A 116 8.94 -15.09 -3.84
N ILE A 117 9.62 -14.56 -2.84
CA ILE A 117 9.06 -14.00 -1.61
C ILE A 117 9.63 -12.61 -1.33
N TRP A 118 8.90 -11.80 -0.56
CA TRP A 118 9.28 -10.43 -0.23
C TRP A 118 10.70 -10.24 0.31
N THR A 119 11.19 -11.21 1.08
CA THR A 119 12.53 -11.19 1.69
C THR A 119 13.66 -11.63 0.75
N ASN A 120 13.32 -12.09 -0.46
CA ASN A 120 14.31 -12.52 -1.45
C ASN A 120 14.22 -11.73 -2.76
N VAL A 121 13.30 -10.75 -2.87
CA VAL A 121 13.15 -9.97 -4.10
C VAL A 121 13.43 -8.49 -3.88
N VAL A 122 14.07 -7.88 -4.88
CA VAL A 122 14.41 -6.46 -4.91
C VAL A 122 14.09 -5.85 -6.26
N THR A 123 13.92 -4.53 -6.27
CA THR A 123 13.84 -3.76 -7.51
C THR A 123 15.24 -3.60 -8.11
N SER A 124 15.38 -3.94 -9.37
CA SER A 124 16.62 -3.79 -10.13
C SER A 124 16.35 -3.16 -11.49
N CYS A 125 17.25 -2.30 -11.97
CA CYS A 125 17.21 -1.91 -13.38
C CYS A 125 17.66 -3.09 -14.25
N ARG A 126 17.19 -3.13 -15.50
CA ARG A 126 17.49 -4.24 -16.43
C ARG A 126 18.98 -4.48 -16.61
N ARG A 127 19.79 -3.40 -16.62
CA ARG A 127 21.26 -3.50 -16.76
C ARG A 127 21.88 -4.24 -15.56
N CYS A 128 21.51 -3.87 -14.33
CA CYS A 128 22.03 -4.51 -13.13
C CYS A 128 21.53 -5.95 -13.00
N ASN A 129 20.27 -6.20 -13.30
CA ASN A 129 19.69 -7.54 -13.30
C ASN A 129 20.43 -8.47 -14.29
N ASN A 130 20.63 -8.02 -15.53
CA ASN A 130 21.41 -8.78 -16.53
C ASN A 130 22.88 -9.01 -16.11
N ARG A 131 23.52 -8.01 -15.47
CA ARG A 131 24.89 -8.16 -14.96
C ARG A 131 24.96 -9.19 -13.83
N LYS A 132 23.97 -9.21 -12.94
CA LYS A 132 23.91 -10.18 -11.83
C LYS A 132 23.65 -11.59 -12.36
N ALA A 133 22.71 -11.74 -13.28
CA ALA A 133 22.27 -13.03 -13.84
C ALA A 133 21.92 -14.04 -12.73
N ASP A 134 22.28 -15.32 -12.90
CA ASP A 134 21.98 -16.42 -11.96
C ASP A 134 22.98 -16.51 -10.79
N ARG A 135 23.52 -15.38 -10.36
CA ARG A 135 24.49 -15.29 -9.24
C ARG A 135 23.90 -14.55 -8.06
N THR A 136 24.41 -14.81 -6.86
CA THR A 136 24.14 -13.93 -5.73
C THR A 136 24.85 -12.57 -5.91
N PRO A 137 24.46 -11.50 -5.19
CA PRO A 137 25.16 -10.23 -5.24
C PRO A 137 26.68 -10.38 -5.00
N ASP A 138 27.06 -11.14 -3.98
CA ASP A 138 28.48 -11.38 -3.66
C ASP A 138 29.21 -12.06 -4.81
N GLN A 139 28.64 -13.11 -5.41
CA GLN A 139 29.19 -13.80 -6.57
C GLN A 139 29.31 -12.90 -7.81
N ALA A 140 28.42 -11.92 -7.94
CA ALA A 140 28.43 -10.96 -9.04
C ALA A 140 29.33 -9.74 -8.75
N ASN A 141 29.94 -9.67 -7.57
CA ASN A 141 30.65 -8.50 -7.05
C ASN A 141 29.79 -7.24 -7.14
N MET A 142 28.58 -7.33 -6.60
CA MET A 142 27.59 -6.26 -6.56
C MET A 142 27.12 -6.06 -5.12
N GLU A 143 27.06 -4.82 -4.68
CA GLU A 143 26.53 -4.47 -3.37
C GLU A 143 25.00 -4.40 -3.41
N LEU A 144 24.34 -4.91 -2.36
CA LEU A 144 22.91 -4.75 -2.13
C LEU A 144 22.69 -3.58 -1.19
N LEU A 145 22.10 -2.50 -1.66
CA LEU A 145 21.96 -1.23 -0.93
C LEU A 145 20.97 -1.29 0.24
N ALA A 146 20.04 -2.22 0.23
CA ALA A 146 19.10 -2.42 1.33
C ALA A 146 18.65 -3.88 1.42
N VAL A 147 18.42 -4.35 2.62
CA VAL A 147 17.90 -5.71 2.87
C VAL A 147 16.41 -5.75 2.52
N PRO A 148 15.95 -6.69 1.67
CA PRO A 148 14.54 -6.84 1.35
C PRO A 148 13.73 -7.28 2.58
N PHE A 149 12.50 -6.74 2.70
CA PHE A 149 11.62 -6.99 3.85
C PHE A 149 10.17 -7.19 3.40
N VAL A 150 9.36 -7.78 4.28
CA VAL A 150 7.92 -7.93 4.08
C VAL A 150 7.22 -6.66 4.57
N PRO A 151 6.48 -5.93 3.72
CA PRO A 151 5.70 -4.79 4.18
C PRO A 151 4.64 -5.22 5.19
N ASN A 152 4.51 -4.51 6.30
CA ASN A 152 3.40 -4.73 7.21
C ASN A 152 2.06 -4.23 6.61
N GLN A 153 0.93 -4.48 7.27
CA GLN A 153 -0.40 -4.14 6.76
C GLN A 153 -0.59 -2.63 6.51
N TYR A 154 -0.01 -1.78 7.32
CA TYR A 154 -0.06 -0.32 7.17
C TYR A 154 0.78 0.13 5.97
N GLU A 155 1.98 -0.39 5.86
CA GLU A 155 2.89 -0.14 4.74
C GLU A 155 2.32 -0.64 3.41
N PHE A 156 1.74 -1.84 3.39
CA PHE A 156 1.13 -2.38 2.18
C PHE A 156 -0.07 -1.55 1.71
N LEU A 157 -0.92 -1.07 2.61
CA LEU A 157 -2.00 -0.16 2.24
C LEU A 157 -1.47 1.15 1.64
N TYR A 158 -0.41 1.70 2.21
CA TYR A 158 0.29 2.83 1.60
C TYR A 158 0.80 2.48 0.18
N LEU A 159 1.46 1.34 0.01
CA LEU A 159 1.94 0.88 -1.29
C LEU A 159 0.82 0.62 -2.31
N SER A 160 -0.39 0.29 -1.86
CA SER A 160 -1.51 -0.07 -2.72
C SER A 160 -2.35 1.12 -3.21
N ASN A 161 -2.13 2.33 -2.68
CA ASN A 161 -2.85 3.54 -3.08
C ASN A 161 -1.89 4.68 -3.45
N HIS A 162 -2.07 5.27 -4.64
CA HIS A 162 -1.24 6.37 -5.12
C HIS A 162 -1.66 7.76 -4.61
N ALA A 163 -2.89 7.87 -4.10
CA ALA A 163 -3.47 9.15 -3.65
C ALA A 163 -3.92 9.03 -2.19
N VAL A 164 -2.93 8.88 -1.29
CA VAL A 164 -3.17 8.87 0.16
C VAL A 164 -3.29 10.31 0.63
N LEU A 165 -4.37 10.62 1.35
CA LEU A 165 -4.60 11.95 1.94
C LEU A 165 -3.68 12.16 3.17
N ALA A 166 -3.49 13.42 3.56
CA ALA A 166 -2.56 13.77 4.64
C ALA A 166 -2.91 13.09 5.98
N ASP A 167 -4.17 13.11 6.38
CA ASP A 167 -4.68 12.48 7.59
C ASP A 167 -4.61 10.95 7.55
N GLN A 168 -4.87 10.34 6.38
CA GLN A 168 -4.68 8.91 6.16
C GLN A 168 -3.19 8.54 6.25
N MET A 169 -2.31 9.40 5.71
CA MET A 169 -0.87 9.19 5.77
C MET A 169 -0.34 9.30 7.20
N GLU A 170 -0.79 10.29 7.96
CA GLU A 170 -0.47 10.42 9.38
C GLU A 170 -0.87 9.15 10.14
N PHE A 171 -2.08 8.65 9.90
CA PHE A 171 -2.59 7.43 10.52
C PHE A 171 -1.76 6.19 10.16
N LEU A 172 -1.45 6.00 8.88
CA LEU A 172 -0.71 4.84 8.42
C LEU A 172 0.75 4.88 8.84
N SER A 173 1.41 6.02 8.72
CA SER A 173 2.84 6.18 8.98
C SER A 173 3.22 5.97 10.45
N ALA A 174 2.30 6.20 11.38
CA ALA A 174 2.50 5.94 12.81
C ALA A 174 2.88 4.48 13.14
N ARG A 175 2.67 3.56 12.19
CA ARG A 175 2.96 2.12 12.35
C ARG A 175 3.88 1.57 11.27
N PHE A 176 4.58 2.45 10.54
CA PHE A 176 5.59 2.01 9.58
C PHE A 176 6.81 1.47 10.32
N SER A 177 7.40 0.43 9.74
CA SER A 177 8.70 -0.06 10.17
C SER A 177 9.80 0.96 9.81
N ARG A 178 10.99 0.81 10.40
CA ARG A 178 12.13 1.68 10.10
C ARG A 178 12.63 1.55 8.64
N HIS A 179 12.14 0.57 7.91
CA HIS A 179 12.56 0.32 6.52
C HIS A 179 11.89 1.25 5.50
N ILE A 180 10.66 1.73 5.77
CA ILE A 180 10.00 2.72 4.91
C ILE A 180 10.26 4.11 5.48
N GLN A 181 11.11 4.87 4.79
CA GLN A 181 11.27 6.30 5.03
C GLN A 181 10.31 7.06 4.13
N ILE A 182 9.47 7.91 4.73
CA ILE A 182 8.64 8.86 4.01
C ILE A 182 9.56 10.03 3.65
N SER A 183 9.76 10.25 2.36
CA SER A 183 10.46 11.44 1.85
C SER A 183 9.45 12.51 1.49
#